data_0f613351ea0d16aa76e6deb1fd0e7ef8
#
_entry.id   0f613351ea0d16aa76e6deb1fd0e7ef8
#
_cell.length_a   1.000
_cell.length_b   1.000
_cell.length_c   1.000
_cell.angle_alpha   90.00
_cell.angle_beta   90.00
_cell.angle_gamma   90.00
#
_symmetry.space_group_name_H-M   'P 1'
#
loop_
_entity.id
_entity.type
_entity.pdbx_description
1 polymer ?
#
loop_
_entity_poly.entity_id
_entity_poly.type
_entity_poly.pdbx_seq_one_letter_code
_entity_poly.pdbx_strand_id
1 'polypeptide(L)'
;MTGRPITGQLAEIAGPHKAQIFPSAEVVISLIKKASRPLFVIGSESINVATVDGKFVDTAIRLLRNPKMTLVATGHLVAEFKKRKENRVFSMQLMNLSDRLRDPNWGGFDGKGPYDLVIFTGFPYYLEWLVLSGLKSFAMELRTISLDRTYQPNATWSIGYMVEKEWKEVIEKIVKNLEESG
;
A
#
# COMPACT_ATOMS: atom_id res chain seq x y z
N MET A 1 27.85 -6.22 2.59
CA MET A 1 26.51 -5.60 2.52
C MET A 1 26.67 -4.12 2.81
N THR A 2 26.86 -3.32 1.78
CA THR A 2 26.90 -1.86 1.91
C THR A 2 25.45 -1.39 2.02
N GLY A 3 25.02 -1.10 3.25
CA GLY A 3 23.72 -0.49 3.49
C GLY A 3 23.64 0.82 2.70
N ARG A 4 22.76 0.87 1.69
CA ARG A 4 22.43 2.14 1.04
C ARG A 4 21.94 3.08 2.13
N PRO A 5 22.46 4.32 2.21
CA PRO A 5 21.96 5.27 3.20
C PRO A 5 20.46 5.46 2.97
N ILE A 6 19.68 5.46 4.04
CA ILE A 6 18.25 5.79 4.02
C ILE A 6 18.15 7.30 3.80
N THR A 7 18.49 7.75 2.59
CA THR A 7 18.38 9.14 2.18
C THR A 7 16.93 9.38 1.78
N GLY A 8 16.31 10.44 2.27
CA GLY A 8 14.91 10.79 1.97
C GLY A 8 13.93 10.53 3.11
N GLN A 9 14.40 10.13 4.29
CA GLN A 9 13.57 10.10 5.48
C GLN A 9 13.29 11.54 5.92
N LEU A 10 12.01 11.94 5.87
CA LEU A 10 11.58 13.31 6.20
C LEU A 10 11.16 13.48 7.66
N ALA A 11 10.85 12.36 8.36
CA ALA A 11 10.49 12.34 9.78
C ALA A 11 11.12 11.13 10.46
N GLU A 12 11.73 11.35 11.64
CA GLU A 12 12.50 10.31 12.33
C GLU A 12 11.82 9.71 13.55
N ILE A 13 10.80 10.35 14.11
CA ILE A 13 10.23 9.96 15.41
C ILE A 13 9.29 8.77 15.22
N ALA A 14 9.85 7.59 15.03
CA ALA A 14 9.08 6.35 14.89
C ALA A 14 9.06 5.50 16.18
N GLY A 15 9.70 5.97 17.26
CA GLY A 15 9.89 5.17 18.46
C GLY A 15 10.90 4.02 18.26
N PRO A 16 10.94 3.04 19.20
CA PRO A 16 11.93 1.96 19.17
C PRO A 16 11.74 0.95 18.03
N HIS A 17 10.51 0.83 17.54
CA HIS A 17 10.18 -0.10 16.45
C HIS A 17 10.03 0.66 15.15
N LYS A 18 10.99 0.50 14.24
CA LYS A 18 10.98 1.07 12.89
C LYS A 18 10.60 0.02 11.86
N ALA A 19 10.07 0.48 10.72
CA ALA A 19 9.74 -0.39 9.60
C ALA A 19 10.96 -1.20 9.13
N GLN A 20 10.74 -2.46 8.82
CA GLN A 20 11.73 -3.30 8.16
C GLN A 20 11.77 -2.91 6.67
N ILE A 21 13.00 -2.73 6.15
CA ILE A 21 13.18 -2.49 4.72
C ILE A 21 13.13 -3.82 3.98
N PHE A 22 12.33 -3.89 2.93
CA PHE A 22 12.31 -5.06 2.07
C PHE A 22 13.67 -5.31 1.42
N PRO A 23 14.21 -6.52 1.53
CA PRO A 23 15.41 -6.89 0.78
C PRO A 23 15.11 -7.10 -0.71
N SER A 24 13.86 -7.47 -1.06
CA SER A 24 13.46 -7.73 -2.45
C SER A 24 11.93 -7.74 -2.62
N ALA A 25 11.46 -7.68 -3.88
CA ALA A 25 10.05 -7.77 -4.25
C ALA A 25 9.39 -9.09 -3.81
N GLU A 26 10.14 -10.20 -3.79
CA GLU A 26 9.66 -11.53 -3.40
C GLU A 26 9.14 -11.57 -1.97
N VAL A 27 9.75 -10.80 -1.08
CA VAL A 27 9.29 -10.71 0.31
C VAL A 27 7.90 -10.07 0.36
N VAL A 28 7.69 -8.96 -0.37
CA VAL A 28 6.37 -8.31 -0.48
C VAL A 28 5.34 -9.28 -1.04
N ILE A 29 5.67 -9.95 -2.14
CA ILE A 29 4.79 -10.95 -2.78
C ILE A 29 4.41 -12.06 -1.79
N SER A 30 5.39 -12.59 -1.06
CA SER A 30 5.16 -13.64 -0.07
C SER A 30 4.24 -13.17 1.07
N LEU A 31 4.42 -11.95 1.56
CA LEU A 31 3.59 -11.36 2.61
C LEU A 31 2.13 -11.20 2.13
N ILE A 32 1.93 -10.70 0.91
CA ILE A 32 0.60 -10.51 0.34
C ILE A 32 -0.08 -11.88 0.11
N LYS A 33 0.64 -12.87 -0.41
CA LYS A 33 0.09 -14.22 -0.64
C LYS A 33 -0.31 -14.93 0.67
N LYS A 34 0.44 -14.69 1.75
CA LYS A 34 0.16 -15.25 3.08
C LYS A 34 -0.98 -14.52 3.80
N ALA A 35 -1.28 -13.29 3.41
CA ALA A 35 -2.38 -12.55 4.00
C ALA A 35 -3.72 -13.22 3.66
N SER A 36 -4.60 -13.26 4.66
CA SER A 36 -5.95 -13.79 4.48
C SER A 36 -6.85 -12.78 3.79
N ARG A 37 -6.71 -11.52 4.16
CA ARG A 37 -7.53 -10.40 3.66
C ARG A 37 -6.67 -9.15 3.39
N PRO A 38 -5.90 -9.13 2.29
CA PRO A 38 -5.09 -7.97 1.94
C PRO A 38 -5.96 -6.82 1.40
N LEU A 39 -5.68 -5.60 1.85
CA LEU A 39 -6.25 -4.36 1.38
C LEU A 39 -5.18 -3.51 0.70
N PHE A 40 -5.41 -3.10 -0.54
CA PHE A 40 -4.55 -2.18 -1.26
C PHE A 40 -5.16 -0.78 -1.27
N VAL A 41 -4.44 0.20 -0.74
CA VAL A 41 -4.89 1.58 -0.56
C VAL A 41 -4.09 2.49 -1.47
N ILE A 42 -4.78 3.18 -2.40
CA ILE A 42 -4.14 4.03 -3.39
C ILE A 42 -4.51 5.49 -3.15
N GLY A 43 -3.48 6.30 -2.99
CA GLY A 43 -3.58 7.75 -2.82
C GLY A 43 -3.61 8.52 -4.14
N SER A 44 -4.04 9.77 -4.04
CA SER A 44 -4.21 10.67 -5.19
C SER A 44 -2.92 11.02 -5.94
N GLU A 45 -1.76 10.90 -5.32
CA GLU A 45 -0.48 11.14 -6.01
C GLU A 45 -0.19 10.10 -7.10
N SER A 46 -0.81 8.90 -7.01
CA SER A 46 -0.70 7.86 -8.03
C SER A 46 -1.30 8.22 -9.38
N ILE A 47 -2.13 9.26 -9.47
CA ILE A 47 -2.86 9.61 -10.69
C ILE A 47 -1.94 9.93 -11.87
N ASN A 48 -0.79 10.54 -11.57
CA ASN A 48 0.19 10.97 -12.56
C ASN A 48 1.42 10.07 -12.62
N VAL A 49 1.44 9.00 -11.82
CA VAL A 49 2.57 8.08 -11.79
C VAL A 49 2.52 7.18 -13.01
N ALA A 50 3.59 7.22 -13.81
CA ALA A 50 3.79 6.27 -14.91
C ALA A 50 4.41 4.98 -14.36
N THR A 51 3.94 3.85 -14.86
CA THR A 51 4.52 2.52 -14.63
C THR A 51 5.16 1.99 -15.92
N VAL A 52 5.60 0.76 -15.92
CA VAL A 52 6.19 0.12 -17.11
C VAL A 52 5.16 0.04 -18.25
N ASP A 53 3.93 -0.34 -17.93
CA ASP A 53 2.86 -0.60 -18.91
C ASP A 53 1.83 0.54 -19.04
N GLY A 54 2.12 1.73 -18.53
CA GLY A 54 1.20 2.86 -18.64
C GLY A 54 1.06 3.67 -17.36
N LYS A 55 -0.17 3.91 -16.91
CA LYS A 55 -0.44 4.62 -15.66
C LYS A 55 -0.57 3.65 -14.48
N PHE A 56 -0.20 4.11 -13.29
CA PHE A 56 -0.32 3.30 -12.07
C PHE A 56 -1.74 2.77 -11.82
N VAL A 57 -2.76 3.53 -12.23
CA VAL A 57 -4.17 3.10 -12.13
C VAL A 57 -4.42 1.81 -12.93
N ASP A 58 -3.82 1.68 -14.11
CA ASP A 58 -3.96 0.50 -14.96
C ASP A 58 -3.26 -0.71 -14.33
N THR A 59 -2.08 -0.47 -13.77
CA THR A 59 -1.33 -1.47 -12.98
C THR A 59 -2.11 -1.92 -11.73
N ALA A 60 -2.77 -0.99 -11.04
CA ALA A 60 -3.59 -1.29 -9.87
C ALA A 60 -4.84 -2.13 -10.20
N ILE A 61 -5.45 -1.90 -11.35
CA ILE A 61 -6.59 -2.72 -11.83
C ILE A 61 -6.17 -4.19 -12.00
N ARG A 62 -4.95 -4.46 -12.43
CA ARG A 62 -4.42 -5.82 -12.57
C ARG A 62 -4.39 -6.57 -11.24
N LEU A 63 -4.18 -5.88 -10.11
CA LEU A 63 -4.25 -6.49 -8.77
C LEU A 63 -5.63 -7.09 -8.44
N LEU A 64 -6.71 -6.56 -9.03
CA LEU A 64 -8.08 -7.07 -8.84
C LEU A 64 -8.34 -8.41 -9.55
N ARG A 65 -7.38 -8.93 -10.31
CA ARG A 65 -7.40 -10.31 -10.82
C ARG A 65 -7.16 -11.32 -9.71
N ASN A 66 -6.48 -10.91 -8.64
CA ASN A 66 -6.39 -11.72 -7.44
C ASN A 66 -7.68 -11.60 -6.62
N PRO A 67 -8.45 -12.67 -6.42
CA PRO A 67 -9.77 -12.64 -5.77
C PRO A 67 -9.73 -12.28 -4.29
N LYS A 68 -8.56 -12.40 -3.64
CA LYS A 68 -8.37 -12.00 -2.22
C LYS A 68 -8.14 -10.51 -2.07
N MET A 69 -7.72 -9.81 -3.15
CA MET A 69 -7.32 -8.42 -3.07
C MET A 69 -8.53 -7.49 -3.04
N THR A 70 -8.63 -6.69 -2.00
CA THR A 70 -9.55 -5.55 -1.94
C THR A 70 -8.79 -4.29 -2.30
N LEU A 71 -9.38 -3.45 -3.16
CA LEU A 71 -8.79 -2.18 -3.59
C LEU A 71 -9.65 -1.01 -3.14
N VAL A 72 -9.03 -0.04 -2.49
CA VAL A 72 -9.67 1.23 -2.13
C VAL A 72 -8.85 2.39 -2.68
N ALA A 73 -9.53 3.33 -3.31
CA ALA A 73 -8.94 4.56 -3.82
C ALA A 73 -9.46 5.77 -3.04
N THR A 74 -8.58 6.73 -2.80
CA THR A 74 -8.94 7.96 -2.08
C THR A 74 -9.18 9.12 -3.03
N GLY A 75 -10.10 10.02 -2.65
CA GLY A 75 -10.34 11.28 -3.34
C GLY A 75 -10.73 11.11 -4.82
N HIS A 76 -10.14 11.95 -5.65
CA HIS A 76 -10.46 12.01 -7.09
C HIS A 76 -9.99 10.78 -7.89
N LEU A 77 -9.12 9.95 -7.31
CA LEU A 77 -8.59 8.79 -8.01
C LEU A 77 -9.67 7.77 -8.39
N VAL A 78 -10.77 7.71 -7.62
CA VAL A 78 -11.92 6.84 -7.92
C VAL A 78 -12.50 7.13 -9.31
N ALA A 79 -12.51 8.40 -9.73
CA ALA A 79 -13.00 8.79 -11.06
C ALA A 79 -12.17 8.17 -12.19
N GLU A 80 -10.87 7.98 -11.98
CA GLU A 80 -9.98 7.35 -12.97
C GLU A 80 -10.28 5.86 -13.15
N PHE A 81 -10.64 5.16 -12.07
CA PHE A 81 -11.10 3.76 -12.15
C PHE A 81 -12.45 3.65 -12.87
N LYS A 82 -13.41 4.55 -12.57
CA LYS A 82 -14.71 4.59 -13.26
C LYS A 82 -14.58 4.84 -14.76
N LYS A 83 -13.67 5.74 -15.19
CA LYS A 83 -13.37 5.97 -16.62
C LYS A 83 -12.91 4.70 -17.33
N ARG A 84 -12.27 3.80 -16.61
CA ARG A 84 -11.81 2.48 -17.11
C ARG A 84 -12.85 1.37 -16.94
N LYS A 85 -14.09 1.74 -16.56
CA LYS A 85 -15.20 0.81 -16.29
C LYS A 85 -14.89 -0.19 -15.17
N GLU A 86 -13.93 0.12 -14.28
CA GLU A 86 -13.63 -0.70 -13.11
C GLU A 86 -14.48 -0.21 -11.92
N ASN A 87 -15.44 -1.04 -11.49
CA ASN A 87 -16.39 -0.72 -10.44
C ASN A 87 -16.13 -1.49 -9.12
N ARG A 88 -15.12 -2.38 -9.09
CA ARG A 88 -14.77 -3.17 -7.89
C ARG A 88 -13.86 -2.41 -6.93
N VAL A 89 -13.63 -1.13 -7.17
CA VAL A 89 -12.79 -0.27 -6.34
C VAL A 89 -13.66 0.48 -5.35
N PHE A 90 -13.40 0.29 -4.07
CA PHE A 90 -14.06 1.04 -3.02
C PHE A 90 -13.52 2.47 -2.93
N SER A 91 -14.33 3.37 -2.38
CA SER A 91 -13.99 4.77 -2.18
C SER A 91 -14.07 5.13 -0.72
N MET A 92 -12.97 5.63 -0.15
CA MET A 92 -12.97 6.17 1.21
C MET A 92 -11.81 7.17 1.37
N GLN A 93 -12.05 8.23 2.13
CA GLN A 93 -10.97 9.15 2.49
C GLN A 93 -10.01 8.48 3.46
N LEU A 94 -8.71 8.79 3.35
CA LEU A 94 -7.65 8.10 4.09
C LEU A 94 -7.84 8.17 5.62
N MET A 95 -8.25 9.31 6.16
CA MET A 95 -8.48 9.45 7.60
C MET A 95 -9.65 8.58 8.08
N ASN A 96 -10.75 8.56 7.34
CA ASN A 96 -11.90 7.71 7.65
C ASN A 96 -11.52 6.23 7.56
N LEU A 97 -10.71 5.86 6.57
CA LEU A 97 -10.20 4.50 6.46
C LEU A 97 -9.32 4.14 7.66
N SER A 98 -8.43 5.04 8.07
CA SER A 98 -7.59 4.84 9.26
C SER A 98 -8.43 4.59 10.52
N ASP A 99 -9.52 5.35 10.71
CA ASP A 99 -10.43 5.16 11.85
C ASP A 99 -11.12 3.79 11.80
N ARG A 100 -11.56 3.38 10.61
CA ARG A 100 -12.16 2.06 10.39
C ARG A 100 -11.19 0.91 10.63
N LEU A 101 -9.96 1.05 10.17
CA LEU A 101 -8.92 0.02 10.33
C LEU A 101 -8.49 -0.18 11.80
N ARG A 102 -8.72 0.82 12.66
CA ARG A 102 -8.49 0.74 14.12
C ARG A 102 -9.66 0.12 14.88
N ASP A 103 -10.84 0.06 14.27
CA ASP A 103 -12.03 -0.53 14.90
C ASP A 103 -12.02 -2.05 14.70
N PRO A 104 -11.85 -2.86 15.75
CA PRO A 104 -11.83 -4.31 15.65
C PRO A 104 -13.18 -4.90 15.23
N ASN A 105 -14.27 -4.14 15.36
CA ASN A 105 -15.62 -4.55 14.98
C ASN A 105 -15.95 -4.21 13.52
N TRP A 106 -15.06 -3.49 12.81
CA TRP A 106 -15.31 -3.18 11.42
C TRP A 106 -15.18 -4.42 10.54
N GLY A 107 -16.28 -4.80 9.90
CA GLY A 107 -16.35 -5.96 9.01
C GLY A 107 -15.67 -5.79 7.65
N GLY A 108 -14.89 -4.72 7.43
CA GLY A 108 -14.32 -4.43 6.11
C GLY A 108 -15.35 -3.87 5.13
N PHE A 109 -14.94 -3.68 3.89
CA PHE A 109 -15.83 -3.16 2.84
C PHE A 109 -16.90 -4.16 2.38
N ASP A 110 -16.68 -5.44 2.58
CA ASP A 110 -17.53 -6.54 2.13
C ASP A 110 -18.24 -7.27 3.29
N GLY A 111 -18.10 -6.78 4.53
CA GLY A 111 -18.73 -7.37 5.71
C GLY A 111 -18.12 -8.71 6.18
N LYS A 112 -16.99 -9.14 5.60
CA LYS A 112 -16.39 -10.46 5.89
C LYS A 112 -15.34 -10.44 7.02
N GLY A 113 -15.18 -9.33 7.71
CA GLY A 113 -14.27 -9.18 8.83
C GLY A 113 -13.10 -8.23 8.57
N PRO A 114 -12.22 -8.04 9.56
CA PRO A 114 -11.11 -7.10 9.46
C PRO A 114 -10.06 -7.53 8.44
N TYR A 115 -9.31 -6.57 7.92
CA TYR A 115 -8.14 -6.82 7.08
C TYR A 115 -6.94 -7.16 7.97
N ASP A 116 -6.08 -8.09 7.53
CA ASP A 116 -4.87 -8.50 8.23
C ASP A 116 -3.58 -7.90 7.67
N LEU A 117 -3.67 -7.32 6.47
CA LEU A 117 -2.59 -6.63 5.79
C LEU A 117 -3.12 -5.45 5.00
N VAL A 118 -2.52 -4.27 5.19
CA VAL A 118 -2.84 -3.07 4.41
C VAL A 118 -1.60 -2.56 3.70
N ILE A 119 -1.72 -2.34 2.39
CA ILE A 119 -0.64 -1.87 1.52
C ILE A 119 -0.98 -0.45 1.08
N PHE A 120 -0.09 0.51 1.34
CA PHE A 120 -0.25 1.92 0.99
C PHE A 120 0.67 2.30 -0.15
N THR A 121 0.20 3.17 -1.03
CA THR A 121 1.00 3.82 -2.07
C THR A 121 0.31 5.09 -2.61
N GLY A 122 1.11 6.06 -3.03
CA GLY A 122 0.64 7.28 -3.70
C GLY A 122 0.04 8.32 -2.78
N PHE A 123 0.58 8.45 -1.59
CA PHE A 123 0.19 9.46 -0.63
C PHE A 123 1.29 10.51 -0.40
N PRO A 124 0.94 11.76 -0.02
CA PRO A 124 1.90 12.68 0.55
C PRO A 124 2.59 12.05 1.77
N TYR A 125 3.92 12.13 1.81
CA TYR A 125 4.74 11.47 2.82
C TYR A 125 4.24 11.69 4.26
N TYR A 126 3.96 12.94 4.61
CA TYR A 126 3.53 13.30 5.97
C TYR A 126 2.15 12.73 6.33
N LEU A 127 1.26 12.61 5.35
CA LEU A 127 -0.09 12.08 5.56
C LEU A 127 -0.06 10.57 5.78
N GLU A 128 0.71 9.85 4.97
CA GLU A 128 0.94 8.43 5.14
C GLU A 128 1.64 8.15 6.46
N TRP A 129 2.67 8.94 6.80
CA TRP A 129 3.39 8.84 8.06
C TRP A 129 2.45 8.97 9.26
N LEU A 130 1.53 9.95 9.25
CA LEU A 130 0.57 10.18 10.32
C LEU A 130 -0.38 8.98 10.48
N VAL A 131 -0.94 8.50 9.38
CA VAL A 131 -1.86 7.35 9.38
C VAL A 131 -1.15 6.09 9.87
N LEU A 132 0.03 5.79 9.35
CA LEU A 132 0.82 4.64 9.76
C LEU A 132 1.21 4.70 11.25
N SER A 133 1.52 5.89 11.78
CA SER A 133 1.77 6.10 13.21
C SER A 133 0.55 5.76 14.06
N GLY A 134 -0.64 6.20 13.62
CA GLY A 134 -1.91 5.87 14.27
C GLY A 134 -2.22 4.38 14.22
N LEU A 135 -2.08 3.74 13.06
CA LEU A 135 -2.31 2.30 12.91
C LEU A 135 -1.34 1.47 13.75
N LYS A 136 -0.06 1.83 13.76
CA LYS A 136 0.95 1.18 14.58
C LYS A 136 0.63 1.21 16.07
N SER A 137 0.04 2.30 16.55
CA SER A 137 -0.27 2.48 17.97
C SER A 137 -1.60 1.87 18.40
N PHE A 138 -2.59 1.81 17.50
CA PHE A 138 -3.97 1.48 17.84
C PHE A 138 -4.55 0.28 17.09
N ALA A 139 -3.84 -0.28 16.11
CA ALA A 139 -4.23 -1.47 15.37
C ALA A 139 -3.06 -2.48 15.35
N MET A 140 -2.64 -2.94 16.52
CA MET A 140 -1.41 -3.72 16.72
C MET A 140 -1.39 -5.06 15.97
N GLU A 141 -2.54 -5.65 15.69
CA GLU A 141 -2.65 -6.90 14.92
C GLU A 141 -2.59 -6.66 13.41
N LEU A 142 -2.75 -5.41 12.96
CA LEU A 142 -2.74 -5.05 11.58
C LEU A 142 -1.31 -4.85 11.07
N ARG A 143 -0.92 -5.60 10.07
CA ARG A 143 0.36 -5.40 9.39
C ARG A 143 0.21 -4.38 8.27
N THR A 144 1.20 -3.51 8.12
CA THR A 144 1.18 -2.45 7.11
C THR A 144 2.42 -2.51 6.22
N ILE A 145 2.22 -2.25 4.94
CA ILE A 145 3.28 -2.13 3.94
C ILE A 145 3.19 -0.75 3.29
N SER A 146 4.30 -0.04 3.20
CA SER A 146 4.44 1.14 2.35
C SER A 146 5.22 0.78 1.09
N LEU A 147 4.62 1.02 -0.08
CA LEU A 147 5.24 0.81 -1.38
C LEU A 147 5.69 2.11 -2.04
N ASP A 148 5.62 3.25 -1.35
CA ASP A 148 6.13 4.50 -1.86
C ASP A 148 7.67 4.52 -1.88
N ARG A 149 8.26 5.33 -2.78
CA ARG A 149 9.71 5.38 -3.02
C ARG A 149 10.53 5.92 -1.84
N THR A 150 9.86 6.43 -0.82
CA THR A 150 10.46 7.00 0.38
C THR A 150 10.16 6.12 1.57
N TYR A 151 11.15 5.89 2.40
CA TYR A 151 11.02 5.06 3.59
C TYR A 151 10.01 5.63 4.58
N GLN A 152 9.03 4.81 4.97
CA GLN A 152 7.99 5.13 5.96
C GLN A 152 8.26 4.38 7.28
N PRO A 153 8.81 5.07 8.30
CA PRO A 153 9.32 4.41 9.50
C PRO A 153 8.22 3.79 10.39
N ASN A 154 6.97 4.20 10.22
CA ASN A 154 5.83 3.71 11.00
C ASN A 154 5.11 2.52 10.37
N ALA A 155 5.42 2.15 9.15
CA ALA A 155 4.92 0.90 8.56
C ALA A 155 5.53 -0.33 9.27
N THR A 156 4.94 -1.50 9.10
CA THR A 156 5.59 -2.77 9.48
C THR A 156 6.74 -3.05 8.52
N TRP A 157 6.51 -2.86 7.22
CA TRP A 157 7.53 -2.92 6.17
C TRP A 157 7.42 -1.73 5.23
N SER A 158 8.56 -1.29 4.75
CA SER A 158 8.64 -0.20 3.78
C SER A 158 9.69 -0.48 2.72
N ILE A 159 9.48 0.06 1.52
CA ILE A 159 10.56 0.25 0.58
C ILE A 159 11.55 1.26 1.19
N GLY A 160 12.86 1.01 1.06
CA GLY A 160 13.86 2.04 1.27
C GLY A 160 13.79 3.10 0.18
N TYR A 161 14.62 4.14 0.26
CA TYR A 161 14.72 5.09 -0.85
C TYR A 161 15.08 4.36 -2.15
N MET A 162 14.28 4.59 -3.19
CA MET A 162 14.44 3.94 -4.48
C MET A 162 14.27 4.95 -5.61
N VAL A 163 15.14 4.89 -6.62
CA VAL A 163 14.96 5.71 -7.83
C VAL A 163 13.75 5.22 -8.62
N GLU A 164 13.13 6.13 -9.37
CA GLU A 164 11.85 5.88 -10.04
C GLU A 164 11.87 4.66 -10.96
N LYS A 165 12.97 4.45 -11.70
CA LYS A 165 13.12 3.31 -12.61
C LYS A 165 13.10 1.98 -11.85
N GLU A 166 13.91 1.85 -10.79
CA GLU A 166 13.96 0.63 -9.98
C GLU A 166 12.61 0.36 -9.30
N TRP A 167 11.96 1.41 -8.81
CA TRP A 167 10.66 1.31 -8.20
C TRP A 167 9.60 0.77 -9.16
N LYS A 168 9.56 1.27 -10.39
CA LYS A 168 8.64 0.77 -11.43
C LYS A 168 8.83 -0.72 -11.71
N GLU A 169 10.08 -1.17 -11.80
CA GLU A 169 10.43 -2.57 -12.00
C GLU A 169 9.97 -3.45 -10.82
N VAL A 170 10.15 -2.96 -9.59
CA VAL A 170 9.69 -3.65 -8.37
C VAL A 170 8.17 -3.75 -8.33
N ILE A 171 7.45 -2.65 -8.58
CA ILE A 171 5.98 -2.64 -8.62
C ILE A 171 5.46 -3.60 -9.69
N GLU A 172 6.01 -3.55 -10.90
CA GLU A 172 5.59 -4.44 -11.98
C GLU A 172 5.81 -5.91 -11.62
N LYS A 173 6.94 -6.24 -11.02
CA LYS A 173 7.23 -7.60 -10.56
C LYS A 173 6.23 -8.08 -9.50
N ILE A 174 5.86 -7.21 -8.55
CA ILE A 174 4.86 -7.52 -7.53
C ILE A 174 3.49 -7.79 -8.19
N VAL A 175 3.04 -6.88 -9.04
CA VAL A 175 1.72 -6.98 -9.67
C VAL A 175 1.61 -8.20 -10.55
N LYS A 176 2.59 -8.46 -11.41
CA LYS A 176 2.62 -9.63 -12.31
C LYS A 176 2.52 -10.95 -11.53
N ASN A 177 3.28 -11.09 -10.44
CA ASN A 177 3.23 -12.30 -9.61
C ASN A 177 1.89 -12.50 -8.89
N LEU A 178 1.24 -11.41 -8.47
CA LEU A 178 -0.06 -11.48 -7.79
C LEU A 178 -1.19 -11.76 -8.79
N GLU A 179 -1.09 -11.25 -9.99
CA GLU A 179 -2.00 -11.50 -11.11
C GLU A 179 -2.00 -12.99 -11.52
N GLU A 180 -0.81 -13.60 -11.63
CA GLU A 180 -0.64 -15.02 -12.01
C GLU A 180 -1.08 -16.01 -10.91
N SER A 181 -1.31 -15.51 -9.70
CA SER A 181 -1.61 -16.36 -8.52
C SER A 181 -3.11 -16.38 -8.16
N GLY A 182 -3.95 -15.71 -8.93
CA GLY A 182 -5.41 -15.73 -8.84
C GLY A 182 -6.01 -16.66 -9.85
#